data_0b7371676d1f9a716b5a62d9900d6590
#
_entry.id   0b7371676d1f9a716b5a62d9900d6590
#
_cell.length_a   1.000
_cell.length_b   1.000
_cell.length_c   1.000
_cell.angle_alpha   90.00
_cell.angle_beta   90.00
_cell.angle_gamma   90.00
#
_symmetry.space_group_name_H-M   'P 1'
#
loop_
_entity.id
_entity.type
_entity.pdbx_description
1 polymer ?
#
loop_
_entity_poly.entity_id
_entity_poly.type
_entity_poly.pdbx_seq_one_letter_code
_entity_poly.pdbx_strand_id
1 'polypeptide(L)'
;MRFEVRQRIAAPMADVADALTDPGYYEELGSAPKLGAPEVLGRDVDGDVVVMRVRYRFTGDLSSAVKAVIDPAKLTWVDVARHDLAAHTVRFELQPDHYADRFSCRGSYDLVADPSDPDATLRHVQGEVKVRAPLVAGKVEQALVSGLREHLEAEAAIVVRYLEG
;
A
#
# COMPACT_ATOMS: atom_id res chain seq x y z
N MET A 1 7.60 -4.91 -13.12
CA MET A 1 8.68 -4.27 -12.32
C MET A 1 8.61 -4.76 -10.89
N ARG A 2 9.69 -5.26 -10.39
CA ARG A 2 9.82 -5.58 -8.96
C ARG A 2 10.19 -4.35 -8.18
N PHE A 3 9.70 -4.26 -6.94
CA PHE A 3 10.05 -3.18 -6.03
C PHE A 3 10.31 -3.71 -4.62
N GLU A 4 11.10 -2.95 -3.89
CA GLU A 4 11.43 -3.18 -2.49
C GLU A 4 11.49 -1.84 -1.76
N VAL A 5 10.87 -1.77 -0.60
CA VAL A 5 10.87 -0.57 0.27
C VAL A 5 11.14 -1.01 1.69
N ARG A 6 12.11 -0.39 2.32
CA ARG A 6 12.44 -0.60 3.74
C ARG A 6 12.15 0.68 4.50
N GLN A 7 11.48 0.54 5.62
CA GLN A 7 11.03 1.67 6.42
C GLN A 7 11.26 1.41 7.90
N ARG A 8 11.48 2.50 8.62
CA ARG A 8 11.42 2.52 10.08
C ARG A 8 10.20 3.33 10.50
N ILE A 9 9.36 2.74 11.33
CA ILE A 9 8.16 3.36 11.90
C ILE A 9 8.43 3.55 13.39
N ALA A 10 8.32 4.79 13.88
CA ALA A 10 8.62 5.15 15.28
C ALA A 10 7.44 4.80 16.21
N ALA A 11 7.03 3.53 16.20
CA ALA A 11 6.00 2.97 17.06
C ALA A 11 6.24 1.46 17.26
N PRO A 12 5.82 0.88 18.40
CA PRO A 12 5.96 -0.54 18.67
C PRO A 12 5.25 -1.41 17.63
N MET A 13 5.79 -2.58 17.35
CA MET A 13 5.31 -3.47 16.31
C MET A 13 3.84 -3.88 16.48
N ALA A 14 3.41 -4.18 17.70
CA ALA A 14 2.02 -4.53 17.98
C ALA A 14 1.07 -3.37 17.67
N ASP A 15 1.43 -2.16 18.05
CA ASP A 15 0.64 -0.95 17.81
C ASP A 15 0.54 -0.63 16.31
N VAL A 16 1.64 -0.83 15.57
CA VAL A 16 1.64 -0.69 14.10
C VAL A 16 0.71 -1.72 13.45
N ALA A 17 0.79 -2.98 13.87
CA ALA A 17 -0.07 -4.03 13.35
C ALA A 17 -1.55 -3.76 13.63
N ASP A 18 -1.88 -3.28 14.82
CA ASP A 18 -3.25 -2.90 15.19
C ASP A 18 -3.75 -1.71 14.36
N ALA A 19 -2.94 -0.68 14.17
CA ALA A 19 -3.29 0.48 13.35
C ALA A 19 -3.59 0.09 11.90
N LEU A 20 -2.75 -0.74 11.28
CA LEU A 20 -2.91 -1.18 9.89
C LEU A 20 -4.15 -2.05 9.66
N THR A 21 -4.77 -2.56 10.71
CA THR A 21 -6.02 -3.32 10.66
C THR A 21 -7.23 -2.57 11.25
N ASP A 22 -7.05 -1.30 11.60
CA ASP A 22 -8.11 -0.42 12.10
C ASP A 22 -8.67 0.45 10.97
N PRO A 23 -9.99 0.35 10.66
CA PRO A 23 -10.62 1.22 9.67
C PRO A 23 -10.41 2.72 9.91
N GLY A 24 -10.37 3.17 11.16
CA GLY A 24 -10.14 4.57 11.52
C GLY A 24 -8.80 5.13 11.07
N TYR A 25 -7.77 4.29 10.99
CA TYR A 25 -6.48 4.67 10.47
C TYR A 25 -6.53 5.15 9.02
N TYR A 26 -7.37 4.53 8.19
CA TYR A 26 -7.48 4.86 6.77
C TYR A 26 -8.11 6.24 6.52
N GLU A 27 -8.85 6.79 7.47
CA GLU A 27 -9.33 8.18 7.40
C GLU A 27 -8.15 9.17 7.47
N GLU A 28 -7.18 8.91 8.34
CA GLU A 28 -5.94 9.70 8.46
C GLU A 28 -5.03 9.53 7.24
N LEU A 29 -5.02 8.34 6.64
CA LEU A 29 -4.20 8.00 5.49
C LEU A 29 -4.58 8.80 4.23
N GLY A 30 -5.76 9.40 4.19
CA GLY A 30 -6.20 10.27 3.11
C GLY A 30 -5.29 11.48 2.86
N SER A 31 -4.41 11.82 3.79
CA SER A 31 -3.40 12.89 3.63
C SER A 31 -2.12 12.44 2.92
N ALA A 32 -1.94 11.13 2.66
CA ALA A 32 -0.75 10.62 1.98
C ALA A 32 -0.69 11.01 0.50
N PRO A 33 0.52 11.25 -0.05
CA PRO A 33 0.68 11.64 -1.45
C PRO A 33 0.47 10.48 -2.41
N LYS A 34 0.14 10.78 -3.66
CA LYS A 34 0.07 9.88 -4.82
C LYS A 34 -1.03 8.82 -4.79
N LEU A 35 -1.65 8.58 -3.66
CA LEU A 35 -2.87 7.79 -3.56
C LEU A 35 -3.96 8.68 -2.96
N GLY A 36 -5.09 8.79 -3.63
CA GLY A 36 -6.24 9.55 -3.14
C GLY A 36 -6.82 8.92 -1.87
N ALA A 37 -7.69 9.66 -1.20
CA ALA A 37 -8.32 9.22 0.05
C ALA A 37 -8.84 7.78 -0.06
N PRO A 38 -8.36 6.87 0.81
CA PRO A 38 -8.77 5.47 0.77
C PRO A 38 -10.20 5.29 1.26
N GLU A 39 -10.86 4.27 0.74
CA GLU A 39 -12.20 3.86 1.17
C GLU A 39 -12.14 2.42 1.69
N VAL A 40 -12.43 2.22 2.97
CA VAL A 40 -12.49 0.88 3.56
C VAL A 40 -13.79 0.19 3.13
N LEU A 41 -13.66 -0.88 2.36
CA LEU A 41 -14.79 -1.67 1.85
C LEU A 41 -15.17 -2.82 2.78
N GLY A 42 -14.23 -3.32 3.58
CA GLY A 42 -14.46 -4.42 4.49
C GLY A 42 -13.26 -4.76 5.37
N ARG A 43 -13.57 -5.38 6.48
CA ARG A 43 -12.63 -5.93 7.46
C ARG A 43 -13.18 -7.25 7.96
N ASP A 44 -12.50 -8.34 7.65
CA ASP A 44 -12.89 -9.69 8.06
C ASP A 44 -11.83 -10.26 9.01
N VAL A 45 -12.28 -10.71 10.18
CA VAL A 45 -11.43 -11.27 11.22
C VAL A 45 -11.71 -12.76 11.39
N ASP A 46 -10.67 -13.56 11.33
CA ASP A 46 -10.68 -14.99 11.61
C ASP A 46 -9.46 -15.34 12.48
N GLY A 47 -9.67 -15.43 13.80
CA GLY A 47 -8.59 -15.61 14.77
C GLY A 47 -7.55 -14.48 14.68
N ASP A 48 -6.29 -14.83 14.46
CA ASP A 48 -5.17 -13.90 14.30
C ASP A 48 -5.03 -13.35 12.87
N VAL A 49 -5.92 -13.71 11.97
CA VAL A 49 -5.90 -13.25 10.59
C VAL A 49 -6.97 -12.17 10.38
N VAL A 50 -6.55 -11.04 9.84
CA VAL A 50 -7.43 -9.94 9.46
C VAL A 50 -7.24 -9.66 7.96
N VAL A 51 -8.34 -9.68 7.21
CA VAL A 51 -8.34 -9.28 5.80
C VAL A 51 -8.96 -7.90 5.68
N MET A 52 -8.16 -6.96 5.24
CA MET A 52 -8.59 -5.59 4.92
C MET A 52 -8.83 -5.45 3.43
N ARG A 53 -9.91 -4.77 3.05
CA ARG A 53 -10.24 -4.44 1.66
C ARG A 53 -10.40 -2.93 1.59
N VAL A 54 -9.47 -2.28 0.89
CA VAL A 54 -9.42 -0.82 0.82
C VAL A 54 -9.29 -0.38 -0.63
N ARG A 55 -10.19 0.48 -1.08
CA ARG A 55 -10.11 1.07 -2.42
C ARG A 55 -9.22 2.29 -2.42
N TYR A 56 -8.33 2.34 -3.41
CA TYR A 56 -7.44 3.46 -3.67
C TYR A 56 -7.60 4.00 -5.09
N ARG A 57 -7.15 5.23 -5.27
CA ARG A 57 -7.01 5.89 -6.57
C ARG A 57 -5.58 6.39 -6.72
N PHE A 58 -4.97 6.15 -7.86
CA PHE A 58 -3.69 6.77 -8.19
C PHE A 58 -3.88 8.25 -8.55
N THR A 59 -3.18 9.14 -7.86
CA THR A 59 -3.21 10.59 -8.06
C THR A 59 -1.86 11.18 -8.44
N GLY A 60 -0.89 10.32 -8.76
CA GLY A 60 0.43 10.72 -9.23
C GLY A 60 0.40 11.28 -10.65
N ASP A 61 1.51 11.91 -11.04
CA ASP A 61 1.67 12.46 -12.38
C ASP A 61 2.00 11.36 -13.40
N LEU A 62 1.34 11.43 -14.54
CA LEU A 62 1.60 10.56 -15.67
C LEU A 62 2.04 11.41 -16.87
N SER A 63 3.01 10.91 -17.65
CA SER A 63 3.45 11.57 -18.88
C SER A 63 2.32 11.63 -19.93
N SER A 64 2.43 12.57 -20.88
CA SER A 64 1.48 12.70 -21.98
C SER A 64 1.37 11.41 -22.81
N ALA A 65 2.47 10.69 -23.00
CA ALA A 65 2.50 9.41 -23.72
C ALA A 65 1.69 8.34 -22.99
N VAL A 66 1.74 8.30 -21.66
CA VAL A 66 0.95 7.37 -20.85
C VAL A 66 -0.52 7.77 -20.88
N LYS A 67 -0.84 9.06 -20.73
CA LYS A 67 -2.23 9.58 -20.78
C LYS A 67 -2.93 9.35 -22.12
N ALA A 68 -2.16 9.19 -23.20
CA ALA A 68 -2.71 8.86 -24.52
C ALA A 68 -3.32 7.45 -24.60
N VAL A 69 -2.90 6.52 -23.73
CA VAL A 69 -3.31 5.10 -23.74
C VAL A 69 -3.96 4.64 -22.44
N ILE A 70 -3.75 5.35 -21.35
CA ILE A 70 -4.30 5.07 -20.03
C ILE A 70 -5.09 6.29 -19.55
N ASP A 71 -6.34 6.09 -19.20
CA ASP A 71 -7.16 7.11 -18.54
C ASP A 71 -6.80 7.18 -17.05
N PRO A 72 -6.22 8.29 -16.56
CA PRO A 72 -5.86 8.42 -15.15
C PRO A 72 -7.04 8.25 -14.19
N ALA A 73 -8.24 8.65 -14.60
CA ALA A 73 -9.46 8.49 -13.79
C ALA A 73 -9.86 7.03 -13.55
N LYS A 74 -9.36 6.12 -14.37
CA LYS A 74 -9.59 4.66 -14.28
C LYS A 74 -8.51 3.91 -13.50
N LEU A 75 -7.49 4.59 -12.99
CA LEU A 75 -6.47 3.98 -12.15
C LEU A 75 -6.95 3.90 -10.69
N THR A 76 -7.93 3.06 -10.48
CA THR A 76 -8.49 2.72 -9.16
C THR A 76 -8.40 1.21 -8.95
N TRP A 77 -8.21 0.80 -7.71
CA TRP A 77 -8.13 -0.62 -7.34
C TRP A 77 -8.55 -0.85 -5.90
N VAL A 78 -8.85 -2.08 -5.58
CA VAL A 78 -9.03 -2.55 -4.21
C VAL A 78 -7.76 -3.27 -3.79
N ASP A 79 -7.12 -2.79 -2.73
CA ASP A 79 -6.06 -3.52 -2.03
C ASP A 79 -6.71 -4.55 -1.11
N VAL A 80 -6.43 -5.82 -1.35
CA VAL A 80 -6.83 -6.92 -0.48
C VAL A 80 -5.61 -7.37 0.28
N ALA A 81 -5.52 -6.93 1.54
CA ALA A 81 -4.39 -7.21 2.42
C ALA A 81 -4.78 -8.23 3.49
N ARG A 82 -4.07 -9.35 3.52
CA ARG A 82 -4.21 -10.40 4.52
C ARG A 82 -3.11 -10.27 5.56
N HIS A 83 -3.50 -9.81 6.74
CA HIS A 83 -2.63 -9.66 7.90
C HIS A 83 -2.65 -10.92 8.76
N ASP A 84 -1.48 -11.50 9.00
CA ASP A 84 -1.28 -12.51 10.02
C ASP A 84 -0.66 -11.83 11.24
N LEU A 85 -1.49 -11.57 12.25
CA LEU A 85 -1.08 -10.83 13.45
C LEU A 85 -0.16 -11.65 14.36
N ALA A 86 -0.22 -12.98 14.28
CA ALA A 86 0.66 -13.86 15.04
C ALA A 86 2.06 -13.94 14.42
N ALA A 87 2.14 -14.01 13.09
CA ALA A 87 3.41 -14.06 12.34
C ALA A 87 3.99 -12.68 12.02
N HIS A 88 3.23 -11.60 12.20
CA HIS A 88 3.59 -10.23 11.83
C HIS A 88 3.94 -10.07 10.34
N THR A 89 3.20 -10.78 9.50
CA THR A 89 3.37 -10.77 8.04
C THR A 89 2.09 -10.33 7.37
N VAL A 90 2.22 -9.69 6.22
CA VAL A 90 1.09 -9.26 5.40
C VAL A 90 1.34 -9.66 3.95
N ARG A 91 0.31 -10.19 3.31
CA ARG A 91 0.27 -10.42 1.87
C ARG A 91 -0.79 -9.54 1.27
N PHE A 92 -0.48 -8.87 0.17
CA PHE A 92 -1.42 -8.01 -0.51
C PHE A 92 -1.50 -8.29 -2.00
N GLU A 93 -2.67 -8.06 -2.55
CA GLU A 93 -2.95 -8.10 -3.97
C GLU A 93 -3.86 -6.93 -4.34
N LEU A 94 -3.48 -6.17 -5.36
CA LEU A 94 -4.29 -5.10 -5.88
C LEU A 94 -5.22 -5.63 -6.97
N GLN A 95 -6.52 -5.45 -6.76
CA GLN A 95 -7.58 -5.83 -7.71
C GLN A 95 -8.05 -4.57 -8.44
N PRO A 96 -7.60 -4.32 -9.68
CA PRO A 96 -7.98 -3.12 -10.40
C PRO A 96 -9.45 -3.12 -10.77
N ASP A 97 -10.12 -1.97 -10.61
CA ASP A 97 -11.52 -1.79 -11.04
C ASP A 97 -11.62 -1.74 -12.58
N HIS A 98 -10.56 -1.24 -13.22
CA HIS A 98 -10.43 -1.17 -14.67
C HIS A 98 -9.07 -1.74 -15.09
N TYR A 99 -8.93 -2.13 -16.35
CA TYR A 99 -7.66 -2.68 -16.88
C TYR A 99 -7.18 -3.97 -16.18
N ALA A 100 -8.10 -4.79 -15.68
CA ALA A 100 -7.76 -6.05 -14.99
C ALA A 100 -6.96 -7.03 -15.86
N ASP A 101 -7.12 -6.96 -17.19
CA ASP A 101 -6.36 -7.70 -18.17
C ASP A 101 -4.96 -7.12 -18.45
N ARG A 102 -4.70 -5.88 -17.99
CA ARG A 102 -3.47 -5.12 -18.28
C ARG A 102 -2.64 -4.76 -17.07
N PHE A 103 -3.19 -4.88 -15.88
CA PHE A 103 -2.54 -4.47 -14.64
C PHE A 103 -2.63 -5.57 -13.59
N SER A 104 -1.50 -5.86 -12.93
CA SER A 104 -1.47 -6.67 -11.71
C SER A 104 -0.41 -6.15 -10.75
N CYS A 105 -0.70 -6.19 -9.47
CA CYS A 105 0.27 -5.91 -8.42
C CYS A 105 0.01 -6.82 -7.23
N ARG A 106 1.06 -7.43 -6.72
CA ARG A 106 1.03 -8.27 -5.52
C ARG A 106 2.35 -8.19 -4.78
N GLY A 107 2.30 -8.43 -3.51
CA GLY A 107 3.50 -8.43 -2.69
C GLY A 107 3.24 -8.88 -1.26
N SER A 108 4.22 -8.62 -0.44
CA SER A 108 4.16 -8.91 0.99
C SER A 108 5.04 -7.94 1.76
N TYR A 109 4.82 -7.86 3.06
CA TYR A 109 5.75 -7.22 3.97
C TYR A 109 5.77 -7.90 5.33
N ASP A 110 6.88 -7.73 6.02
CA ASP A 110 7.09 -8.18 7.38
C ASP A 110 7.20 -6.96 8.30
N LEU A 111 6.70 -7.10 9.52
CA LEU A 111 6.93 -6.17 10.62
C LEU A 111 7.86 -6.83 11.63
N VAL A 112 8.96 -6.16 11.93
CA VAL A 112 9.98 -6.65 12.88
C VAL A 112 10.32 -5.52 13.84
N ALA A 113 10.43 -5.83 15.14
CA ALA A 113 10.91 -4.85 16.09
C ALA A 113 12.34 -4.41 15.72
N ASP A 114 12.62 -3.11 15.80
CA ASP A 114 13.95 -2.59 15.56
C ASP A 114 14.90 -3.15 16.64
N PRO A 115 15.98 -3.86 16.26
CA PRO A 115 16.93 -4.41 17.26
C PRO A 115 17.59 -3.36 18.16
N SER A 116 17.66 -2.12 17.71
CA SER A 116 18.26 -1.00 18.45
C SER A 116 17.25 -0.18 19.27
N ASP A 117 15.95 -0.37 19.04
CA ASP A 117 14.88 0.39 19.67
C ASP A 117 13.57 -0.42 19.72
N PRO A 118 13.19 -0.99 20.88
CA PRO A 118 11.97 -1.80 20.99
C PRO A 118 10.67 -1.02 20.75
N ASP A 119 10.71 0.32 20.81
CA ASP A 119 9.59 1.20 20.52
C ASP A 119 9.52 1.62 19.06
N ALA A 120 10.28 0.97 18.19
CA ALA A 120 10.25 1.16 16.75
C ALA A 120 10.10 -0.15 15.98
N THR A 121 9.57 -0.04 14.78
CA THR A 121 9.29 -1.16 13.88
C THR A 121 10.03 -0.96 12.56
N LEU A 122 10.64 -2.03 12.07
CA LEU A 122 11.17 -2.12 10.71
C LEU A 122 10.14 -2.83 9.84
N ARG A 123 9.77 -2.21 8.72
CA ARG A 123 8.88 -2.79 7.70
C ARG A 123 9.65 -2.99 6.42
N HIS A 124 9.62 -4.21 5.92
CA HIS A 124 10.22 -4.58 4.65
C HIS A 124 9.14 -4.99 3.67
N VAL A 125 8.84 -4.11 2.71
CA VAL A 125 7.85 -4.32 1.66
C VAL A 125 8.54 -4.77 0.38
N GLN A 126 8.03 -5.81 -0.25
CA GLN A 126 8.49 -6.27 -1.54
C GLN A 126 7.31 -6.74 -2.39
N GLY A 127 7.39 -6.48 -3.68
CA GLY A 127 6.31 -6.83 -4.58
C GLY A 127 6.67 -6.68 -6.05
N GLU A 128 5.68 -6.91 -6.89
CA GLU A 128 5.80 -6.82 -8.34
C GLU A 128 4.58 -6.13 -8.92
N VAL A 129 4.83 -5.11 -9.73
CA VAL A 129 3.84 -4.46 -10.59
C VAL A 129 4.06 -4.91 -12.02
N LYS A 130 3.01 -5.35 -12.71
CA LYS A 130 3.03 -5.69 -14.13
C LYS A 130 1.97 -4.90 -14.86
N VAL A 131 2.39 -4.22 -15.91
CA VAL A 131 1.51 -3.48 -16.81
C VAL A 131 1.68 -4.01 -18.23
N ARG A 132 0.56 -4.28 -18.90
CA ARG A 132 0.51 -4.63 -20.32
C ARG A 132 -0.07 -3.44 -21.09
N ALA A 133 0.80 -2.57 -21.55
CA ALA A 133 0.43 -1.43 -22.39
C ALA A 133 1.47 -1.26 -23.49
N PRO A 134 1.09 -1.30 -24.75
CA PRO A 134 2.04 -1.16 -25.86
C PRO A 134 2.88 0.12 -25.71
N LEU A 135 4.19 0.01 -25.86
CA LEU A 135 5.19 1.08 -25.86
C LEU A 135 5.39 1.85 -24.52
N VAL A 136 4.45 1.78 -23.58
CA VAL A 136 4.48 2.61 -22.36
C VAL A 136 4.45 1.81 -21.06
N ALA A 137 4.40 0.47 -21.11
CA ALA A 137 4.29 -0.38 -19.91
C ALA A 137 5.33 -0.02 -18.84
N GLY A 138 6.60 0.08 -19.20
CA GLY A 138 7.68 0.43 -18.27
C GLY A 138 7.53 1.81 -17.65
N LYS A 139 7.02 2.79 -18.37
CA LYS A 139 6.76 4.14 -17.84
C LYS A 139 5.61 4.15 -16.85
N VAL A 140 4.55 3.38 -17.12
CA VAL A 140 3.41 3.22 -16.20
C VAL A 140 3.86 2.51 -14.93
N GLU A 141 4.59 1.41 -15.05
CA GLU A 141 5.14 0.68 -13.90
C GLU A 141 6.03 1.57 -13.03
N GLN A 142 6.94 2.35 -13.63
CA GLN A 142 7.80 3.29 -12.91
C GLN A 142 6.99 4.35 -12.16
N ALA A 143 5.97 4.93 -12.79
CA ALA A 143 5.11 5.92 -12.15
C ALA A 143 4.34 5.34 -10.97
N LEU A 144 3.80 4.14 -11.12
CA LEU A 144 3.07 3.43 -10.05
C LEU A 144 3.99 3.06 -8.88
N VAL A 145 5.18 2.52 -9.15
CA VAL A 145 6.16 2.18 -8.12
C VAL A 145 6.67 3.42 -7.40
N SER A 146 6.95 4.50 -8.13
CA SER A 146 7.37 5.77 -7.53
C SER A 146 6.28 6.35 -6.61
N GLY A 147 5.03 6.36 -7.07
CA GLY A 147 3.89 6.81 -6.26
C GLY A 147 3.68 5.94 -5.01
N LEU A 148 3.82 4.62 -5.15
CA LEU A 148 3.73 3.70 -4.02
C LEU A 148 4.85 3.94 -2.99
N ARG A 149 6.09 4.16 -3.43
CA ARG A 149 7.20 4.48 -2.52
C ARG A 149 6.94 5.74 -1.72
N GLU A 150 6.53 6.83 -2.38
CA GLU A 150 6.19 8.10 -1.72
C GLU A 150 5.04 7.93 -0.73
N HIS A 151 4.02 7.14 -1.10
CA HIS A 151 2.91 6.82 -0.21
C HIS A 151 3.37 6.06 1.04
N LEU A 152 4.16 5.01 0.86
CA LEU A 152 4.68 4.20 1.98
C LEU A 152 5.61 5.00 2.90
N GLU A 153 6.41 5.92 2.35
CA GLU A 153 7.24 6.83 3.15
C GLU A 153 6.40 7.78 4.01
N ALA A 154 5.35 8.36 3.43
CA ALA A 154 4.42 9.22 4.17
C ALA A 154 3.61 8.43 5.21
N GLU A 155 3.21 7.22 4.89
CA GLU A 155 2.46 6.31 5.76
C GLU A 155 3.19 6.05 7.09
N ALA A 156 4.51 5.93 7.07
CA ALA A 156 5.29 5.73 8.29
C ALA A 156 5.08 6.84 9.33
N ALA A 157 4.99 8.09 8.90
CA ALA A 157 4.69 9.22 9.79
C ALA A 157 3.21 9.29 10.17
N ILE A 158 2.33 8.90 9.25
CA ILE A 158 0.87 8.91 9.47
C ILE A 158 0.47 7.88 10.52
N VAL A 159 1.06 6.67 10.49
CA VAL A 159 0.85 5.64 11.51
C VAL A 159 1.20 6.17 12.90
N VAL A 160 2.37 6.79 13.05
CA VAL A 160 2.80 7.36 14.34
C VAL A 160 1.82 8.42 14.83
N ARG A 161 1.43 9.35 13.96
CA ARG A 161 0.46 10.40 14.31
C ARG A 161 -0.90 9.82 14.71
N TYR A 162 -1.37 8.81 14.02
CA TYR A 162 -2.62 8.11 14.36
C TYR A 162 -2.56 7.48 15.74
N LEU A 163 -1.44 6.81 16.08
CA LEU A 163 -1.25 6.17 17.39
C LEU A 163 -1.10 7.15 18.54
N GLU A 164 -0.63 8.35 18.27
CA GLU A 164 -0.51 9.43 19.27
C GLU A 164 -1.87 10.12 19.59
N GLY A 165 -2.87 9.87 18.78
CA GLY A 165 -4.22 10.46 18.91
C GLY A 165 -4.32 11.83 18.36
#